data_ff6d58277d674af93111ac4eaa033425
#
_entry.id   ff6d58277d674af93111ac4eaa033425
#
_cell.length_a   1.000
_cell.length_b   1.000
_cell.length_c   1.000
_cell.angle_alpha   90.00
_cell.angle_beta   90.00
_cell.angle_gamma   90.00
#
_symmetry.space_group_name_H-M   'P 1'
#
loop_
_entity.id
_entity.type
_entity.pdbx_description
1 polymer ?
#
loop_
_entity_poly.entity_id
_entity_poly.type
_entity_poly.pdbx_seq_one_letter_code
_entity_poly.pdbx_strand_id
1 'polypeptide(L)'
;KAKWFNQEWIKRTDNKVLATLLQPFLDAAKIEVHEAPYLVKVIGLVKDRCHLLADFIPQSHFFFAAPATIDTAAILPKWEEKKQVFFEALVKSYAEKMKEGLKTLPAAILEASFKELATAHEIKPGDLLLPLRIMLVGGKFGPGVFEIIESIELSDTNARIEHSLRLISEK
;
A
#
# COMPACT_ATOMS: atom_id res chain seq x y z
N LYS A 1 -28.74 10.02 -3.32
CA LYS A 1 -28.47 10.88 -4.49
C LYS A 1 -27.25 11.79 -4.30
N ALA A 2 -27.15 12.50 -3.18
CA ALA A 2 -26.02 13.40 -2.92
C ALA A 2 -24.67 12.67 -2.90
N LYS A 3 -24.63 11.49 -2.31
CA LYS A 3 -23.41 10.67 -2.20
C LYS A 3 -22.92 10.21 -3.59
N TRP A 4 -23.84 9.75 -4.43
CA TRP A 4 -23.53 9.38 -5.81
C TRP A 4 -23.06 10.59 -6.63
N PHE A 5 -23.70 11.73 -6.47
CA PHE A 5 -23.36 12.96 -7.18
C PHE A 5 -21.93 13.41 -6.84
N ASN A 6 -21.57 13.38 -5.57
CA ASN A 6 -20.23 13.73 -5.10
C ASN A 6 -19.16 12.77 -5.63
N GLN A 7 -19.45 11.47 -5.66
CA GLN A 7 -18.54 10.46 -6.21
C GLN A 7 -18.27 10.69 -7.70
N GLU A 8 -19.32 10.94 -8.49
CA GLU A 8 -19.18 11.22 -9.91
C GLU A 8 -18.40 12.52 -10.17
N TRP A 9 -18.64 13.54 -9.36
CA TRP A 9 -17.91 14.79 -9.44
C TRP A 9 -16.41 14.57 -9.15
N ILE A 10 -16.08 13.83 -8.09
CA ILE A 10 -14.71 13.48 -7.74
C ILE A 10 -14.03 12.73 -8.88
N LYS A 11 -14.68 11.72 -9.43
CA LYS A 11 -14.14 10.93 -10.54
C LYS A 11 -13.80 11.77 -11.76
N ARG A 12 -14.63 12.74 -12.08
CA ARG A 12 -14.50 13.60 -13.26
C ARG A 12 -13.58 14.79 -13.05
N THR A 13 -13.31 15.14 -11.81
CA THR A 13 -12.45 16.29 -11.48
C THR A 13 -10.98 15.95 -11.71
N ASP A 14 -10.24 16.88 -12.29
CA ASP A 14 -8.80 16.73 -12.49
C ASP A 14 -8.06 16.52 -11.17
N ASN A 15 -7.10 15.61 -11.16
CA ASN A 15 -6.37 15.26 -9.95
C ASN A 15 -5.58 16.41 -9.35
N LYS A 16 -5.10 17.35 -10.19
CA LYS A 16 -4.41 18.55 -9.70
C LYS A 16 -5.37 19.50 -8.98
N VAL A 17 -6.59 19.61 -9.46
CA VAL A 17 -7.66 20.40 -8.80
C VAL A 17 -8.00 19.74 -7.46
N LEU A 18 -8.18 18.43 -7.44
CA LEU A 18 -8.43 17.69 -6.20
C LEU A 18 -7.28 17.88 -5.21
N ALA A 19 -6.04 17.87 -5.66
CA ALA A 19 -4.88 18.10 -4.79
C ALA A 19 -4.95 19.46 -4.07
N THR A 20 -5.36 20.51 -4.79
CA THR A 20 -5.55 21.83 -4.20
C THR A 20 -6.70 21.84 -3.18
N LEU A 21 -7.81 21.20 -3.51
CA LEU A 21 -8.98 21.12 -2.61
C LEU A 21 -8.72 20.27 -1.37
N LEU A 22 -7.80 19.31 -1.44
CA LEU A 22 -7.45 18.43 -0.33
C LEU A 22 -6.47 19.06 0.66
N GLN A 23 -5.82 20.15 0.31
CA GLN A 23 -4.79 20.75 1.17
C GLN A 23 -5.29 21.01 2.61
N PRO A 24 -6.49 21.61 2.85
CA PRO A 24 -6.97 21.79 4.22
C PRO A 24 -7.16 20.48 4.98
N PHE A 25 -7.56 19.41 4.29
CA PHE A 25 -7.75 18.09 4.91
C PHE A 25 -6.41 17.44 5.28
N LEU A 26 -5.41 17.59 4.41
CA LEU A 26 -4.05 17.12 4.66
C LEU A 26 -3.43 17.85 5.86
N ASP A 27 -3.60 19.18 5.90
CA ASP A 27 -3.09 20.01 6.98
C ASP A 27 -3.73 19.62 8.34
N ALA A 28 -5.05 19.43 8.35
CA ALA A 28 -5.79 19.02 9.55
C ALA A 28 -5.34 17.62 10.03
N ALA A 29 -5.00 16.72 9.11
CA ALA A 29 -4.50 15.39 9.41
C ALA A 29 -2.99 15.35 9.71
N LYS A 30 -2.31 16.49 9.60
CA LYS A 30 -0.85 16.62 9.77
C LYS A 30 -0.06 15.74 8.82
N ILE A 31 -0.56 15.59 7.58
CA ILE A 31 0.12 14.86 6.52
C ILE A 31 0.97 15.84 5.72
N GLU A 32 2.28 15.63 5.74
CA GLU A 32 3.22 16.40 4.93
C GLU A 32 3.39 15.74 3.57
N VAL A 33 3.16 16.53 2.52
CA VAL A 33 3.36 16.10 1.13
C VAL A 33 4.62 16.78 0.62
N HIS A 34 5.68 16.00 0.42
CA HIS A 34 6.97 16.54 -0.02
C HIS A 34 7.02 16.83 -1.52
N GLU A 35 6.25 16.10 -2.31
CA GLU A 35 6.23 16.25 -3.76
C GLU A 35 4.80 16.28 -4.30
N ALA A 36 4.44 17.41 -4.95
CA ALA A 36 3.11 17.58 -5.54
C ALA A 36 2.75 16.49 -6.57
N PRO A 37 3.66 16.05 -7.47
CA PRO A 37 3.36 14.97 -8.41
C PRO A 37 3.00 13.65 -7.72
N TYR A 38 3.59 13.37 -6.57
CA TYR A 38 3.26 12.18 -5.78
C TYR A 38 1.83 12.21 -5.26
N LEU A 39 1.41 13.36 -4.73
CA LEU A 39 0.02 13.55 -4.30
C LEU A 39 -0.97 13.34 -5.44
N VAL A 40 -0.69 13.92 -6.61
CA VAL A 40 -1.53 13.78 -7.81
C VAL A 40 -1.66 12.31 -8.21
N LYS A 41 -0.56 11.56 -8.18
CA LYS A 41 -0.55 10.11 -8.46
C LYS A 41 -1.40 9.34 -7.44
N VAL A 42 -1.22 9.60 -6.15
CA VAL A 42 -1.97 8.95 -5.07
C VAL A 42 -3.47 9.21 -5.20
N ILE A 43 -3.87 10.45 -5.50
CA ILE A 43 -5.27 10.81 -5.75
C ILE A 43 -5.85 9.93 -6.86
N GLY A 44 -5.14 9.77 -7.96
CA GLY A 44 -5.56 8.91 -9.07
C GLY A 44 -5.79 7.45 -8.66
N LEU A 45 -5.02 6.96 -7.72
CA LEU A 45 -5.13 5.57 -7.24
C LEU A 45 -6.32 5.36 -6.30
N VAL A 46 -6.75 6.38 -5.55
CA VAL A 46 -7.76 6.22 -4.50
C VAL A 46 -9.10 6.88 -4.79
N LYS A 47 -9.17 7.81 -5.76
CA LYS A 47 -10.39 8.63 -5.99
C LYS A 47 -11.65 7.81 -6.26
N ASP A 48 -11.55 6.64 -6.88
CA ASP A 48 -12.70 5.77 -7.15
C ASP A 48 -13.33 5.20 -5.88
N ARG A 49 -12.61 5.24 -4.76
CA ARG A 49 -13.07 4.78 -3.44
C ARG A 49 -13.59 5.92 -2.57
N CYS A 50 -13.57 7.15 -3.08
CA CYS A 50 -13.94 8.34 -2.32
C CYS A 50 -15.30 8.87 -2.76
N HIS A 51 -16.20 9.09 -1.81
CA HIS A 51 -17.49 9.71 -2.04
C HIS A 51 -17.48 11.19 -1.64
N LEU A 52 -16.63 11.53 -0.67
CA LEU A 52 -16.44 12.89 -0.16
C LEU A 52 -14.94 13.22 -0.17
N LEU A 53 -14.61 14.51 -0.17
CA LEU A 53 -13.21 14.94 -0.06
C LEU A 53 -12.54 14.41 1.22
N ALA A 54 -13.28 14.37 2.32
CA ALA A 54 -12.77 13.85 3.59
C ALA A 54 -12.35 12.37 3.52
N ASP A 55 -12.94 11.61 2.60
CA ASP A 55 -12.61 10.18 2.44
C ASP A 55 -11.19 9.95 1.93
N PHE A 56 -10.59 10.94 1.25
CA PHE A 56 -9.22 10.82 0.75
C PHE A 56 -8.21 10.58 1.85
N ILE A 57 -8.41 11.12 3.04
CA ILE A 57 -7.46 10.98 4.14
C ILE A 57 -7.34 9.51 4.60
N PRO A 58 -8.41 8.82 5.04
CA PRO A 58 -8.31 7.43 5.43
C PRO A 58 -7.94 6.50 4.26
N GLN A 59 -8.32 6.84 3.02
CA GLN A 59 -8.02 6.02 1.84
C GLN A 59 -6.59 6.18 1.33
N SER A 60 -5.86 7.22 1.71
CA SER A 60 -4.52 7.52 1.19
C SER A 60 -3.44 7.69 2.26
N HIS A 61 -3.80 7.74 3.53
CA HIS A 61 -2.86 8.01 4.62
C HIS A 61 -1.62 7.12 4.59
N PHE A 62 -1.79 5.84 4.30
CA PHE A 62 -0.70 4.87 4.24
C PHE A 62 0.32 5.14 3.13
N PHE A 63 -0.01 5.94 2.12
CA PHE A 63 0.96 6.36 1.09
C PHE A 63 1.98 7.37 1.64
N PHE A 64 1.65 8.06 2.72
CA PHE A 64 2.48 9.11 3.31
C PHE A 64 3.16 8.68 4.61
N ALA A 65 2.60 7.67 5.30
CA ALA A 65 3.15 7.14 6.54
C ALA A 65 2.77 5.67 6.70
N ALA A 66 3.71 4.85 7.16
CA ALA A 66 3.44 3.46 7.47
C ALA A 66 2.37 3.34 8.57
N PRO A 67 1.52 2.30 8.52
CA PRO A 67 0.53 2.09 9.58
C PRO A 67 1.23 1.81 10.91
N ALA A 68 0.78 2.47 11.98
CA ALA A 68 1.31 2.24 13.33
C ALA A 68 0.93 0.85 13.86
N THR A 69 -0.26 0.39 13.50
CA THR A 69 -0.80 -0.92 13.87
C THR A 69 -1.32 -1.64 12.63
N ILE A 70 -1.32 -2.95 12.67
CA ILE A 70 -1.84 -3.80 11.60
C ILE A 70 -2.91 -4.74 12.15
N ASP A 71 -3.83 -5.18 11.29
CA ASP A 71 -4.89 -6.14 11.64
C ASP A 71 -4.31 -7.56 11.72
N THR A 72 -3.61 -7.86 12.81
CA THR A 72 -3.04 -9.18 13.04
C THR A 72 -4.11 -10.26 13.16
N ALA A 73 -5.30 -9.93 13.66
CA ALA A 73 -6.40 -10.87 13.77
C ALA A 73 -6.84 -11.45 12.42
N ALA A 74 -6.67 -10.70 11.34
CA ALA A 74 -6.99 -11.17 9.99
C ALA A 74 -5.88 -12.07 9.39
N ILE A 75 -4.66 -11.97 9.89
CA ILE A 75 -3.50 -12.73 9.38
C ILE A 75 -3.30 -14.05 10.16
N LEU A 76 -3.33 -13.97 11.50
CA LEU A 76 -2.93 -15.05 12.39
C LEU A 76 -3.63 -16.40 12.15
N PRO A 77 -4.96 -16.46 11.88
CA PRO A 77 -5.63 -17.76 11.70
C PRO A 77 -5.06 -18.62 10.56
N LYS A 78 -4.47 -18.00 9.55
CA LYS A 78 -3.91 -18.68 8.38
C LYS A 78 -2.40 -18.47 8.27
N TRP A 79 -1.76 -17.97 9.32
CA TRP A 79 -0.33 -17.74 9.32
C TRP A 79 0.42 -19.07 9.54
N GLU A 80 1.41 -19.32 8.71
CA GLU A 80 2.25 -20.50 8.76
C GLU A 80 3.72 -20.09 8.63
N GLU A 81 4.62 -20.90 9.15
CA GLU A 81 6.05 -20.64 9.08
C GLU A 81 6.54 -20.42 7.65
N LYS A 82 6.03 -21.16 6.68
CA LYS A 82 6.41 -20.99 5.28
C LYS A 82 6.07 -19.59 4.73
N LYS A 83 5.03 -18.95 5.27
CA LYS A 83 4.69 -17.56 4.92
C LYS A 83 5.69 -16.58 5.52
N GLN A 84 6.13 -16.84 6.75
CA GLN A 84 7.22 -16.08 7.37
C GLN A 84 8.46 -16.12 6.49
N VAL A 85 8.90 -17.32 6.11
CA VAL A 85 10.05 -17.53 5.23
C VAL A 85 9.88 -16.84 3.88
N PHE A 86 8.68 -16.90 3.30
CA PHE A 86 8.37 -16.20 2.05
C PHE A 86 8.58 -14.69 2.16
N PHE A 87 8.02 -14.06 3.18
CA PHE A 87 8.14 -12.60 3.32
C PHE A 87 9.57 -12.18 3.65
N GLU A 88 10.32 -12.98 4.38
CA GLU A 88 11.75 -12.75 4.58
C GLU A 88 12.53 -12.82 3.26
N ALA A 89 12.20 -13.78 2.41
CA ALA A 89 12.80 -13.92 1.08
C ALA A 89 12.41 -12.73 0.17
N LEU A 90 11.17 -12.24 0.27
CA LEU A 90 10.71 -11.06 -0.48
C LEU A 90 11.51 -9.82 -0.08
N VAL A 91 11.67 -9.59 1.21
CA VAL A 91 12.48 -8.48 1.74
C VAL A 91 13.92 -8.56 1.22
N LYS A 92 14.51 -9.75 1.24
CA LYS A 92 15.86 -9.98 0.72
C LYS A 92 15.95 -9.68 -0.77
N SER A 93 14.97 -10.13 -1.55
CA SER A 93 14.90 -9.86 -3.00
C SER A 93 14.85 -8.36 -3.29
N TYR A 94 14.04 -7.61 -2.56
CA TYR A 94 13.96 -6.16 -2.71
C TYR A 94 15.24 -5.46 -2.26
N ALA A 95 15.88 -5.95 -1.19
CA ALA A 95 17.19 -5.43 -0.75
C ALA A 95 18.27 -5.60 -1.83
N GLU A 96 18.28 -6.72 -2.53
CA GLU A 96 19.19 -6.96 -3.64
C GLU A 96 18.94 -5.99 -4.80
N LYS A 97 17.68 -5.72 -5.13
CA LYS A 97 17.31 -4.72 -6.15
C LYS A 97 17.77 -3.32 -5.76
N MET A 98 17.66 -2.96 -4.48
CA MET A 98 18.15 -1.68 -3.98
C MET A 98 19.68 -1.56 -4.09
N LYS A 99 20.42 -2.65 -3.89
CA LYS A 99 21.86 -2.67 -4.09
C LYS A 99 22.25 -2.46 -5.56
N GLU A 100 21.39 -2.87 -6.49
CA GLU A 100 21.55 -2.59 -7.93
C GLU A 100 21.22 -1.14 -8.29
N GLY A 101 20.79 -0.32 -7.33
CA GLY A 101 20.45 1.09 -7.52
C GLY A 101 18.98 1.36 -7.84
N LEU A 102 18.12 0.35 -7.74
CA LEU A 102 16.69 0.49 -8.00
C LEU A 102 15.96 0.96 -6.76
N LYS A 103 15.18 2.02 -6.88
CA LYS A 103 14.31 2.52 -5.80
C LYS A 103 12.93 1.88 -5.83
N THR A 104 12.41 1.65 -7.03
CA THR A 104 11.12 1.04 -7.27
C THR A 104 11.13 0.27 -8.58
N LEU A 105 10.06 -0.48 -8.82
CA LEU A 105 9.82 -1.23 -10.05
C LEU A 105 8.36 -1.03 -10.47
N PRO A 106 8.05 -1.16 -11.77
CA PRO A 106 6.65 -1.13 -12.23
C PRO A 106 5.82 -2.21 -11.55
N ALA A 107 4.55 -1.90 -11.28
CA ALA A 107 3.62 -2.81 -10.61
C ALA A 107 3.54 -4.18 -11.30
N ALA A 108 3.54 -4.22 -12.63
CA ALA A 108 3.49 -5.49 -13.38
C ALA A 108 4.72 -6.37 -13.14
N ILE A 109 5.90 -5.76 -13.01
CA ILE A 109 7.16 -6.49 -12.71
C ILE A 109 7.15 -6.99 -11.27
N LEU A 110 6.69 -6.15 -10.33
CA LEU A 110 6.54 -6.52 -8.92
C LEU A 110 5.58 -7.71 -8.76
N GLU A 111 4.46 -7.68 -9.48
CA GLU A 111 3.48 -8.77 -9.46
C GLU A 111 4.06 -10.07 -10.01
N ALA A 112 4.73 -10.01 -11.16
CA ALA A 112 5.32 -11.18 -11.80
C ALA A 112 6.38 -11.83 -10.89
N SER A 113 7.28 -11.05 -10.33
CA SER A 113 8.33 -11.55 -9.43
C SER A 113 7.76 -12.10 -8.12
N PHE A 114 6.70 -11.49 -7.60
CA PHE A 114 5.99 -12.00 -6.42
C PHE A 114 5.39 -13.39 -6.67
N LYS A 115 4.72 -13.56 -7.80
CA LYS A 115 4.13 -14.86 -8.20
C LYS A 115 5.20 -15.94 -8.38
N GLU A 116 6.32 -15.60 -9.02
CA GLU A 116 7.44 -16.51 -9.17
C GLU A 116 8.00 -16.96 -7.82
N LEU A 117 8.20 -16.01 -6.90
CA LEU A 117 8.72 -16.31 -5.57
C LEU A 117 7.73 -17.16 -4.76
N ALA A 118 6.43 -16.86 -4.86
CA ALA A 118 5.39 -17.65 -4.21
C ALA A 118 5.40 -19.12 -4.70
N THR A 119 5.50 -19.30 -6.02
CA THR A 119 5.60 -20.65 -6.62
C THR A 119 6.84 -21.38 -6.14
N ALA A 120 7.99 -20.70 -6.05
CA ALA A 120 9.24 -21.30 -5.56
C ALA A 120 9.11 -21.74 -4.09
N HIS A 121 8.29 -21.07 -3.29
CA HIS A 121 8.01 -21.43 -1.90
C HIS A 121 6.79 -22.34 -1.74
N GLU A 122 6.24 -22.82 -2.84
CA GLU A 122 5.09 -23.74 -2.86
C GLU A 122 3.85 -23.15 -2.14
N ILE A 123 3.62 -21.84 -2.30
CA ILE A 123 2.48 -21.14 -1.75
C ILE A 123 1.67 -20.54 -2.91
N LYS A 124 0.36 -20.65 -2.85
CA LYS A 124 -0.52 -19.99 -3.82
C LYS A 124 -0.40 -18.47 -3.66
N PRO A 125 -0.10 -17.72 -4.73
CA PRO A 125 0.03 -16.26 -4.64
C PRO A 125 -1.18 -15.59 -3.99
N GLY A 126 -2.41 -16.07 -4.26
CA GLY A 126 -3.63 -15.54 -3.68
C GLY A 126 -3.67 -15.60 -2.15
N ASP A 127 -3.01 -16.58 -1.54
CA ASP A 127 -2.97 -16.75 -0.09
C ASP A 127 -2.01 -15.75 0.59
N LEU A 128 -1.18 -15.07 -0.22
CA LEU A 128 -0.18 -14.10 0.27
C LEU A 128 -0.63 -12.65 0.07
N LEU A 129 -1.64 -12.40 -0.76
CA LEU A 129 -2.05 -11.03 -1.11
C LEU A 129 -2.70 -10.30 0.07
N LEU A 130 -3.54 -10.97 0.85
CA LEU A 130 -4.16 -10.35 2.02
C LEU A 130 -3.14 -10.02 3.11
N PRO A 131 -2.26 -10.94 3.52
CA PRO A 131 -1.17 -10.59 4.43
C PRO A 131 -0.33 -9.42 3.94
N LEU A 132 0.06 -9.41 2.67
CA LEU A 132 0.82 -8.31 2.09
C LEU A 132 0.08 -6.98 2.21
N ARG A 133 -1.20 -6.94 1.84
CA ARG A 133 -2.03 -5.73 1.96
C ARG A 133 -2.06 -5.21 3.39
N ILE A 134 -2.27 -6.08 4.35
CA ILE A 134 -2.33 -5.70 5.76
C ILE A 134 -0.99 -5.15 6.24
N MET A 135 0.13 -5.74 5.81
CA MET A 135 1.47 -5.25 6.12
C MET A 135 1.73 -3.84 5.55
N LEU A 136 1.21 -3.56 4.35
CA LEU A 136 1.42 -2.28 3.67
C LEU A 136 0.48 -1.18 4.18
N VAL A 137 -0.78 -1.52 4.43
CA VAL A 137 -1.88 -0.58 4.66
C VAL A 137 -2.39 -0.59 6.09
N GLY A 138 -2.24 -1.72 6.77
CA GLY A 138 -2.75 -1.93 8.13
C GLY A 138 -4.09 -2.64 8.19
N GLY A 139 -4.82 -2.73 7.08
CA GLY A 139 -6.15 -3.34 7.02
C GLY A 139 -6.51 -3.83 5.63
N LYS A 140 -7.76 -4.23 5.45
CA LYS A 140 -8.29 -4.86 4.23
C LYS A 140 -8.89 -3.84 3.26
N PHE A 141 -8.14 -2.81 2.92
CA PHE A 141 -8.62 -1.75 2.01
C PHE A 141 -7.47 -1.24 1.14
N GLY A 142 -7.79 -0.34 0.22
CA GLY A 142 -6.80 0.33 -0.61
C GLY A 142 -6.73 -0.20 -2.05
N PRO A 143 -5.95 0.46 -2.91
CA PRO A 143 -5.75 0.05 -4.30
C PRO A 143 -4.91 -1.24 -4.40
N GLY A 144 -4.50 -1.63 -5.61
CA GLY A 144 -3.69 -2.82 -5.83
C GLY A 144 -2.38 -2.80 -5.04
N VAL A 145 -2.02 -3.91 -4.40
CA VAL A 145 -0.83 -3.99 -3.54
C VAL A 145 0.46 -3.66 -4.30
N PHE A 146 0.57 -4.05 -5.55
CA PHE A 146 1.78 -3.77 -6.35
C PHE A 146 1.84 -2.31 -6.81
N GLU A 147 0.70 -1.66 -7.01
CA GLU A 147 0.62 -0.22 -7.24
C GLU A 147 1.06 0.56 -5.99
N ILE A 148 0.70 0.06 -4.82
CA ILE A 148 1.15 0.63 -3.54
C ILE A 148 2.67 0.52 -3.43
N ILE A 149 3.25 -0.67 -3.64
CA ILE A 149 4.69 -0.90 -3.56
C ILE A 149 5.45 0.00 -4.54
N GLU A 150 4.99 0.08 -5.79
CA GLU A 150 5.59 0.97 -6.79
C GLU A 150 5.65 2.42 -6.28
N SER A 151 4.59 2.87 -5.61
CA SER A 151 4.45 4.25 -5.15
C SER A 151 5.27 4.56 -3.90
N ILE A 152 5.26 3.67 -2.90
CA ILE A 152 6.01 3.89 -1.64
C ILE A 152 7.48 3.51 -1.73
N GLU A 153 7.89 2.84 -2.81
CA GLU A 153 9.24 2.37 -3.08
C GLU A 153 9.65 1.12 -2.27
N LEU A 154 10.75 0.48 -2.69
CA LEU A 154 11.20 -0.79 -2.11
C LEU A 154 11.66 -0.67 -0.66
N SER A 155 12.33 0.44 -0.32
CA SER A 155 12.84 0.68 1.04
C SER A 155 11.72 0.75 2.07
N ASP A 156 10.69 1.55 1.79
CA ASP A 156 9.53 1.69 2.67
C ASP A 156 8.74 0.37 2.74
N THR A 157 8.58 -0.31 1.61
CA THR A 157 7.93 -1.63 1.55
C THR A 157 8.62 -2.61 2.49
N ASN A 158 9.95 -2.73 2.41
CA ASN A 158 10.72 -3.63 3.29
C ASN A 158 10.56 -3.28 4.76
N ALA A 159 10.61 -1.98 5.09
CA ALA A 159 10.44 -1.53 6.47
C ALA A 159 9.08 -1.94 7.04
N ARG A 160 8.00 -1.82 6.24
CA ARG A 160 6.64 -2.20 6.64
C ARG A 160 6.50 -3.70 6.81
N ILE A 161 7.07 -4.50 5.90
CA ILE A 161 7.06 -5.97 5.99
C ILE A 161 7.81 -6.42 7.24
N GLU A 162 9.03 -5.94 7.45
CA GLU A 162 9.85 -6.30 8.61
C GLU A 162 9.17 -5.93 9.93
N HIS A 163 8.58 -4.74 10.01
CA HIS A 163 7.82 -4.31 11.18
C HIS A 163 6.63 -5.24 11.45
N SER A 164 5.88 -5.59 10.39
CA SER A 164 4.73 -6.48 10.49
C SER A 164 5.15 -7.88 10.94
N LEU A 165 6.24 -8.42 10.43
CA LEU A 165 6.76 -9.73 10.84
C LEU A 165 7.12 -9.75 12.33
N ARG A 166 7.69 -8.67 12.86
CA ARG A 166 7.95 -8.54 14.29
C ARG A 166 6.65 -8.56 15.11
N LEU A 167 5.64 -7.80 14.67
CA LEU A 167 4.33 -7.76 15.34
C LEU A 167 3.64 -9.14 15.35
N ILE A 168 3.76 -9.89 14.26
CA ILE A 168 3.19 -11.23 14.14
C ILE A 168 3.91 -12.21 15.09
N SER A 169 5.24 -12.12 15.19
CA SER A 169 6.03 -13.01 16.03
C SER A 169 5.83 -12.78 17.53
N GLU A 170 5.34 -11.60 17.92
CA GLU A 170 5.03 -11.28 19.32
C GLU A 170 3.68 -11.85 19.79
N LYS A 171 2.89 -12.39 18.87
CA LYS A 171 1.54 -12.95 19.17
C LYS A 171 1.57 -14.46 19.31
#